data_0d9e1835d25e08fa5488ae3b910e9687
#
_entry.id   0d9e1835d25e08fa5488ae3b910e9687
#
_cell.length_a   1.000
_cell.length_b   1.000
_cell.length_c   1.000
_cell.angle_alpha   90.00
_cell.angle_beta   90.00
_cell.angle_gamma   90.00
#
_symmetry.space_group_name_H-M   'P 1'
#
loop_
_entity.id
_entity.type
_entity.pdbx_description
1 polymer ?
#
loop_
_entity_poly.entity_id
_entity_poly.type
_entity_poly.pdbx_seq_one_letter_code
_entity_poly.pdbx_strand_id
1 'polypeptide(L)'
;VEIDPVETTAPEEVSVPEEYEEETKAPIEEYDAGVNVIYLQLESFFDITDLNDVTVNEDPIPNYHRLFDTCSSGFLSVPSVGAGTANTEFEILTGMNLDFFGCGEYPYQTVLREQTCESLPYCYDNIGYTSHAIHNNSATFYNRNMVFSRLGFDTFTSMEYMYNLTYTPENWAKDKVLTTNIIEAMESTDTNDFIYTISVQGHGAYPTEEVLKDPHIKVTLKEEDEARQNQLTYYANQIYEMDLFVAELTRQLKDFNEPCILVMYGDHLPSLGIEETDMNQGNLFTTKYILWSNFQMEKQDKNVEAYQLGAYVMQRMGINEGIMFRYHQKYFKEQNANESAYLDSMAVIEYDMLYGDKEVFGGENPYQPKNLKMGILPITLDRVLYKDGTMWLYGSNFNEFSIVIINGKQYEPTSQHQNLIKIEDLKLGGSLEVCVAQQDDYGKTILSTTRSCRVEVNH
;
A
#
# COMPACT_ATOMS: atom_id res chain seq x y z
N VAL A 1 21.03 18.73 38.46
CA VAL A 1 21.18 19.50 37.20
C VAL A 1 19.77 19.66 36.67
N GLU A 2 19.23 20.89 36.80
CA GLU A 2 17.97 21.30 36.24
C GLU A 2 18.05 21.25 34.71
N ILE A 3 17.11 20.62 34.10
CA ILE A 3 16.96 20.61 32.64
C ILE A 3 15.89 21.66 32.32
N ASP A 4 16.31 22.71 31.59
CA ASP A 4 15.43 23.74 31.09
C ASP A 4 14.39 23.13 30.09
N PRO A 5 13.17 23.67 30.04
CA PRO A 5 12.14 23.19 29.11
C PRO A 5 12.53 23.51 27.68
N VAL A 6 12.46 22.50 26.81
CA VAL A 6 12.64 22.63 25.37
C VAL A 6 11.47 23.48 24.82
N GLU A 7 11.79 24.64 24.26
CA GLU A 7 10.85 25.45 23.49
C GLU A 7 10.34 24.63 22.30
N THR A 8 9.03 24.40 22.27
CA THR A 8 8.32 23.90 21.09
C THR A 8 8.28 24.99 20.05
N THR A 9 9.12 24.89 19.04
CA THR A 9 8.99 25.71 17.82
C THR A 9 7.71 25.32 17.10
N ALA A 10 6.91 26.33 16.72
CA ALA A 10 5.76 26.16 15.88
C ALA A 10 6.14 25.49 14.54
N PRO A 11 5.25 24.70 13.90
CA PRO A 11 5.54 24.11 12.61
C PRO A 11 5.85 25.21 11.59
N GLU A 12 6.98 25.08 10.89
CA GLU A 12 7.31 25.92 9.75
C GLU A 12 6.20 25.80 8.69
N GLU A 13 5.69 26.95 8.25
CA GLU A 13 4.81 27.03 7.10
C GLU A 13 5.53 26.44 5.88
N VAL A 14 5.02 25.32 5.37
CA VAL A 14 5.48 24.74 4.11
C VAL A 14 4.93 25.63 3.00
N SER A 15 5.79 26.50 2.48
CA SER A 15 5.48 27.32 1.31
C SER A 15 5.29 26.41 0.09
N VAL A 16 4.21 26.62 -0.65
CA VAL A 16 3.98 26.01 -1.97
C VAL A 16 5.18 26.36 -2.87
N PRO A 17 5.87 25.37 -3.49
CA PRO A 17 6.99 25.67 -4.35
C PRO A 17 6.54 26.45 -5.61
N GLU A 18 7.26 27.53 -5.95
CA GLU A 18 7.15 28.23 -7.23
C GLU A 18 7.37 27.27 -8.41
N GLU A 19 6.74 27.59 -9.56
CA GLU A 19 6.77 26.87 -10.83
C GLU A 19 8.11 26.15 -11.10
N TYR A 20 8.08 24.82 -11.16
CA TYR A 20 9.20 24.01 -11.59
C TYR A 20 9.11 23.80 -13.09
N GLU A 21 10.11 24.31 -13.84
CA GLU A 21 10.36 23.87 -15.21
C GLU A 21 10.80 22.39 -15.18
N GLU A 22 10.05 21.54 -15.87
CA GLU A 22 10.36 20.10 -16.01
C GLU A 22 11.59 19.89 -16.90
N GLU A 23 12.77 19.79 -16.33
CA GLU A 23 13.88 19.09 -16.98
C GLU A 23 13.67 17.57 -16.82
N THR A 24 13.03 16.96 -17.79
CA THR A 24 12.90 15.49 -17.86
C THR A 24 14.21 14.87 -18.31
N LYS A 25 14.62 13.76 -17.65
CA LYS A 25 15.73 12.94 -18.15
C LYS A 25 15.44 12.49 -19.59
N ALA A 26 16.49 12.30 -20.42
CA ALA A 26 16.35 11.90 -21.80
C ALA A 26 15.50 10.64 -22.01
N PRO A 27 14.85 10.44 -23.18
CA PRO A 27 14.09 9.23 -23.45
C PRO A 27 14.98 8.00 -23.32
N ILE A 28 14.48 6.97 -22.64
CA ILE A 28 15.14 5.67 -22.66
C ILE A 28 14.74 5.02 -23.97
N GLU A 29 15.68 4.90 -24.92
CA GLU A 29 15.43 4.41 -26.29
C GLU A 29 15.12 2.89 -26.34
N GLU A 30 15.45 2.12 -25.30
CA GLU A 30 15.07 0.71 -25.10
C GLU A 30 14.87 0.46 -23.61
N TYR A 31 13.73 -0.07 -23.23
CA TYR A 31 13.41 -0.48 -21.82
C TYR A 31 14.18 -1.75 -21.39
N ASP A 32 15.36 -2.01 -21.95
CA ASP A 32 16.16 -3.21 -21.74
C ASP A 32 17.01 -3.18 -20.44
N ALA A 33 17.00 -2.09 -19.73
CA ALA A 33 17.72 -1.97 -18.48
C ALA A 33 16.78 -1.45 -17.40
N GLY A 34 16.10 -2.39 -16.78
CA GLY A 34 15.65 -2.26 -15.41
C GLY A 34 14.91 -0.99 -15.02
N VAL A 35 13.60 -0.96 -15.18
CA VAL A 35 12.74 0.11 -14.67
C VAL A 35 12.02 -0.40 -13.43
N ASN A 36 12.21 0.22 -12.28
CA ASN A 36 11.44 -0.09 -11.09
C ASN A 36 9.96 0.26 -11.29
N VAL A 37 9.06 -0.59 -10.82
CA VAL A 37 7.62 -0.46 -11.02
C VAL A 37 6.92 -0.36 -9.69
N ILE A 38 6.30 0.79 -9.42
CA ILE A 38 5.65 1.11 -8.16
C ILE A 38 4.16 1.28 -8.42
N TYR A 39 3.34 0.46 -7.76
CA TYR A 39 1.89 0.67 -7.67
C TYR A 39 1.57 1.32 -6.33
N LEU A 40 0.79 2.39 -6.37
CA LEU A 40 0.29 3.11 -5.20
C LEU A 40 -1.23 3.12 -5.24
N GLN A 41 -1.83 2.22 -4.49
CA GLN A 41 -3.25 2.18 -4.23
C GLN A 41 -3.60 3.18 -3.13
N LEU A 42 -4.35 4.22 -3.49
CA LEU A 42 -4.78 5.29 -2.59
C LEU A 42 -6.15 4.93 -2.01
N GLU A 43 -6.19 4.68 -0.70
CA GLU A 43 -7.38 4.29 0.04
C GLU A 43 -8.48 5.34 -0.07
N SER A 44 -9.65 4.91 -0.56
CA SER A 44 -10.87 5.75 -0.67
C SER A 44 -10.63 7.07 -1.41
N PHE A 45 -9.65 7.15 -2.33
CA PHE A 45 -9.23 8.40 -2.97
C PHE A 45 -10.18 8.81 -4.09
N PHE A 46 -10.97 9.84 -3.80
CA PHE A 46 -11.97 10.41 -4.71
C PHE A 46 -11.88 11.94 -4.68
N ASP A 47 -12.00 12.56 -5.84
CA ASP A 47 -12.01 14.00 -6.00
C ASP A 47 -13.39 14.58 -5.62
N ILE A 48 -13.48 15.20 -4.46
CA ILE A 48 -14.76 15.77 -3.99
C ILE A 48 -15.29 16.91 -4.87
N THR A 49 -14.46 17.51 -5.73
CA THR A 49 -14.90 18.53 -6.69
C THR A 49 -15.72 17.94 -7.83
N ASP A 50 -15.71 16.60 -7.97
CA ASP A 50 -16.61 15.86 -8.87
C ASP A 50 -18.05 15.75 -8.30
N LEU A 51 -18.31 16.19 -7.05
CA LEU A 51 -19.66 16.28 -6.49
C LEU A 51 -20.36 17.59 -6.89
N ASN A 52 -21.61 17.50 -7.32
CA ASN A 52 -22.35 18.62 -7.85
C ASN A 52 -22.95 19.57 -6.78
N ASP A 53 -23.00 19.14 -5.52
CA ASP A 53 -23.52 19.87 -4.37
C ASP A 53 -22.44 20.49 -3.47
N VAL A 54 -21.16 20.26 -3.79
CA VAL A 54 -20.00 20.68 -3.01
C VAL A 54 -19.32 21.91 -3.62
N THR A 55 -18.85 22.79 -2.75
CA THR A 55 -17.93 23.88 -3.09
C THR A 55 -16.80 23.90 -2.07
N VAL A 56 -15.56 24.09 -2.52
CA VAL A 56 -14.36 24.16 -1.67
C VAL A 56 -13.70 25.53 -1.79
N ASN A 57 -12.96 25.95 -0.74
CA ASN A 57 -12.23 27.22 -0.74
C ASN A 57 -11.02 27.23 -1.70
N GLU A 58 -10.44 26.08 -1.95
CA GLU A 58 -9.30 25.85 -2.86
C GLU A 58 -9.27 24.40 -3.34
N ASP A 59 -8.47 24.10 -4.35
CA ASP A 59 -8.30 22.75 -4.89
C ASP A 59 -7.74 21.80 -3.82
N PRO A 60 -8.43 20.72 -3.45
CA PRO A 60 -7.97 19.80 -2.42
C PRO A 60 -6.84 18.87 -2.88
N ILE A 61 -6.64 18.69 -4.20
CA ILE A 61 -5.66 17.72 -4.75
C ILE A 61 -4.90 18.31 -5.97
N PRO A 62 -4.26 19.49 -5.83
CA PRO A 62 -3.68 20.20 -6.96
C PRO A 62 -2.52 19.46 -7.62
N ASN A 63 -1.74 18.67 -6.87
CA ASN A 63 -0.64 17.88 -7.44
C ASN A 63 -1.18 16.71 -8.27
N TYR A 64 -2.20 16.03 -7.78
CA TYR A 64 -2.86 14.94 -8.49
C TYR A 64 -3.52 15.44 -9.78
N HIS A 65 -4.23 16.58 -9.75
CA HIS A 65 -4.81 17.19 -10.94
C HIS A 65 -3.75 17.54 -11.99
N ARG A 66 -2.66 18.18 -11.57
CA ARG A 66 -1.53 18.48 -12.48
C ARG A 66 -0.95 17.22 -13.11
N LEU A 67 -0.75 16.15 -12.33
CA LEU A 67 -0.23 14.88 -12.83
C LEU A 67 -1.24 14.19 -13.76
N PHE A 68 -2.53 14.25 -13.45
CA PHE A 68 -3.59 13.68 -14.29
C PHE A 68 -3.62 14.35 -15.69
N ASP A 69 -3.41 15.66 -15.73
CA ASP A 69 -3.37 16.42 -16.98
C ASP A 69 -2.08 16.20 -17.79
N THR A 70 -0.95 16.04 -17.12
CA THR A 70 0.37 15.99 -17.79
C THR A 70 0.87 14.58 -18.07
N CYS A 71 0.47 13.58 -17.30
CA CYS A 71 0.89 12.19 -17.45
C CYS A 71 -0.17 11.35 -18.16
N SER A 72 0.17 10.11 -18.52
CA SER A 72 -0.82 9.13 -18.99
C SER A 72 -1.82 8.84 -17.88
N SER A 73 -3.11 8.95 -18.18
CA SER A 73 -4.16 8.86 -17.18
C SER A 73 -5.46 8.30 -17.76
N GLY A 74 -6.44 8.06 -16.92
CA GLY A 74 -7.78 7.65 -17.34
C GLY A 74 -8.68 7.30 -16.18
N PHE A 75 -9.91 6.94 -16.51
CA PHE A 75 -10.83 6.35 -15.55
C PHE A 75 -10.50 4.88 -15.32
N LEU A 76 -10.61 4.45 -14.08
CA LEU A 76 -10.45 3.07 -13.61
C LEU A 76 -11.81 2.57 -13.09
N SER A 77 -12.36 1.54 -13.73
CA SER A 77 -13.52 0.85 -13.16
C SER A 77 -13.03 -0.09 -12.07
N VAL A 78 -13.62 0.00 -10.88
CA VAL A 78 -13.24 -0.76 -9.70
C VAL A 78 -14.37 -1.65 -9.20
N PRO A 79 -14.09 -2.80 -8.58
CA PRO A 79 -15.11 -3.79 -8.23
C PRO A 79 -15.94 -3.43 -6.98
N SER A 80 -15.58 -2.37 -6.26
CA SER A 80 -16.14 -2.07 -4.93
C SER A 80 -16.46 -0.60 -4.74
N VAL A 81 -17.41 -0.30 -3.83
CA VAL A 81 -17.81 1.05 -3.44
C VAL A 81 -17.85 1.15 -1.92
N GLY A 82 -17.24 2.17 -1.36
CA GLY A 82 -17.30 2.51 0.07
C GLY A 82 -16.54 1.55 1.00
N ALA A 83 -16.05 0.43 0.49
CA ALA A 83 -15.22 -0.56 1.17
C ALA A 83 -14.73 -1.60 0.15
N GLY A 84 -13.80 -2.47 0.55
CA GLY A 84 -13.37 -3.58 -0.30
C GLY A 84 -12.02 -3.37 -0.96
N THR A 85 -11.11 -2.64 -0.31
CA THR A 85 -9.74 -2.40 -0.73
C THR A 85 -9.06 -3.66 -1.31
N ALA A 86 -9.18 -4.81 -0.62
CA ALA A 86 -8.61 -6.09 -1.05
C ALA A 86 -9.21 -6.65 -2.35
N ASN A 87 -10.41 -6.23 -2.74
CA ASN A 87 -11.04 -6.64 -3.99
C ASN A 87 -10.40 -5.94 -5.20
N THR A 88 -10.10 -4.65 -5.06
CA THR A 88 -9.35 -3.90 -6.08
C THR A 88 -7.89 -4.38 -6.15
N GLU A 89 -7.26 -4.70 -5.00
CA GLU A 89 -5.93 -5.35 -4.97
C GLU A 89 -5.94 -6.66 -5.75
N PHE A 90 -6.97 -7.50 -5.54
CA PHE A 90 -7.11 -8.78 -6.24
C PHE A 90 -7.14 -8.60 -7.75
N GLU A 91 -8.03 -7.74 -8.26
CA GLU A 91 -8.16 -7.52 -9.70
C GLU A 91 -6.86 -6.99 -10.33
N ILE A 92 -6.23 -6.01 -9.70
CA ILE A 92 -4.99 -5.41 -10.23
C ILE A 92 -3.83 -6.40 -10.19
N LEU A 93 -3.66 -7.11 -9.06
CA LEU A 93 -2.54 -8.02 -8.88
C LEU A 93 -2.64 -9.29 -9.70
N THR A 94 -3.85 -9.77 -10.01
CA THR A 94 -4.05 -11.05 -10.70
C THR A 94 -4.50 -10.91 -12.14
N GLY A 95 -5.06 -9.76 -12.50
CA GLY A 95 -5.76 -9.57 -13.79
C GLY A 95 -7.09 -10.32 -13.88
N MET A 96 -7.59 -10.88 -12.80
CA MET A 96 -8.85 -11.63 -12.73
C MET A 96 -10.01 -10.71 -12.35
N ASN A 97 -11.22 -11.05 -12.81
CA ASN A 97 -12.42 -10.23 -12.59
C ASN A 97 -13.22 -10.75 -11.40
N LEU A 98 -13.48 -9.90 -10.43
CA LEU A 98 -14.24 -10.23 -9.23
C LEU A 98 -15.71 -10.60 -9.53
N ASP A 99 -16.29 -10.15 -10.64
CA ASP A 99 -17.65 -10.47 -11.05
C ASP A 99 -17.89 -11.98 -11.27
N PHE A 100 -16.83 -12.77 -11.42
CA PHE A 100 -16.94 -14.23 -11.55
C PHE A 100 -17.00 -14.97 -10.21
N PHE A 101 -16.87 -14.23 -9.09
CA PHE A 101 -17.04 -14.76 -7.73
C PHE A 101 -18.48 -14.57 -7.21
N GLY A 102 -18.76 -15.17 -6.07
CA GLY A 102 -20.04 -14.97 -5.37
C GLY A 102 -20.19 -13.52 -4.86
N CYS A 103 -21.43 -13.04 -4.86
CA CYS A 103 -21.74 -11.70 -4.36
C CYS A 103 -21.19 -11.49 -2.93
N GLY A 104 -20.35 -10.47 -2.73
CA GLY A 104 -19.73 -10.15 -1.45
C GLY A 104 -18.58 -11.09 -1.05
N GLU A 105 -18.09 -11.91 -1.97
CA GLU A 105 -16.90 -12.73 -1.73
C GLU A 105 -15.62 -11.89 -1.78
N TYR A 106 -14.72 -12.21 -0.87
CA TYR A 106 -13.36 -11.65 -0.83
C TYR A 106 -12.35 -12.76 -1.11
N PRO A 107 -11.71 -12.80 -2.30
CA PRO A 107 -10.70 -13.83 -2.63
C PRO A 107 -9.59 -13.95 -1.60
N TYR A 108 -9.20 -12.85 -0.94
CA TYR A 108 -8.23 -12.82 0.17
C TYR A 108 -8.70 -13.58 1.42
N GLN A 109 -10.00 -13.76 1.59
CA GLN A 109 -10.59 -14.49 2.73
C GLN A 109 -10.99 -15.92 2.36
N THR A 110 -11.01 -16.25 1.08
CA THR A 110 -11.43 -17.56 0.54
C THR A 110 -10.28 -18.22 -0.20
N VAL A 111 -10.27 -18.22 -1.52
CA VAL A 111 -9.37 -18.99 -2.38
C VAL A 111 -7.88 -18.70 -2.13
N LEU A 112 -7.50 -17.45 -1.95
CA LEU A 112 -6.10 -17.06 -1.74
C LEU A 112 -5.56 -17.36 -0.33
N ARG A 113 -6.42 -17.78 0.59
CA ARG A 113 -5.98 -18.33 1.88
C ARG A 113 -5.41 -19.74 1.76
N GLU A 114 -5.75 -20.45 0.69
CA GLU A 114 -5.45 -21.87 0.53
C GLU A 114 -4.48 -22.16 -0.62
N GLN A 115 -4.55 -21.35 -1.69
CA GLN A 115 -3.76 -21.61 -2.90
C GLN A 115 -3.15 -20.34 -3.51
N THR A 116 -2.16 -20.56 -4.39
CA THR A 116 -1.52 -19.56 -5.23
C THR A 116 -2.24 -19.40 -6.55
N CYS A 117 -2.07 -18.27 -7.21
CA CYS A 117 -2.48 -18.04 -8.59
C CYS A 117 -1.47 -17.17 -9.31
N GLU A 118 -1.61 -17.02 -10.64
CA GLU A 118 -0.87 -16.03 -11.40
C GLU A 118 -1.11 -14.62 -10.84
N SER A 119 -0.03 -13.84 -10.76
CA SER A 119 -0.07 -12.47 -10.26
C SER A 119 1.07 -11.62 -10.83
N LEU A 120 0.96 -10.29 -10.70
CA LEU A 120 2.04 -9.37 -11.08
C LEU A 120 3.38 -9.73 -10.40
N PRO A 121 3.46 -9.98 -9.06
CA PRO A 121 4.71 -10.39 -8.43
C PRO A 121 5.37 -11.60 -9.09
N TYR A 122 4.64 -12.65 -9.41
CA TYR A 122 5.21 -13.80 -10.10
C TYR A 122 5.65 -13.48 -11.54
N CYS A 123 4.90 -12.63 -12.25
CA CYS A 123 5.28 -12.20 -13.59
C CYS A 123 6.59 -11.38 -13.58
N TYR A 124 6.74 -10.48 -12.62
CA TYR A 124 7.97 -9.71 -12.44
C TYR A 124 9.15 -10.56 -11.93
N ASP A 125 8.89 -11.53 -11.04
CA ASP A 125 9.91 -12.49 -10.58
C ASP A 125 10.49 -13.31 -11.74
N ASN A 126 9.66 -13.73 -12.70
CA ASN A 126 10.10 -14.47 -13.90
C ASN A 126 11.12 -13.69 -14.75
N ILE A 127 11.14 -12.38 -14.65
CA ILE A 127 12.08 -11.51 -15.37
C ILE A 127 13.12 -10.86 -14.45
N GLY A 128 13.27 -11.37 -13.22
CA GLY A 128 14.36 -11.07 -12.30
C GLY A 128 14.14 -9.88 -11.36
N TYR A 129 12.91 -9.44 -11.16
CA TYR A 129 12.56 -8.41 -10.16
C TYR A 129 12.45 -9.01 -8.77
N THR A 130 12.68 -8.18 -7.75
CA THR A 130 12.28 -8.47 -6.37
C THR A 130 10.94 -7.78 -6.07
N SER A 131 10.02 -8.46 -5.39
CA SER A 131 8.66 -7.96 -5.18
C SER A 131 8.42 -7.57 -3.73
N HIS A 132 8.00 -6.33 -3.50
CA HIS A 132 7.77 -5.73 -2.19
C HIS A 132 6.31 -5.28 -2.04
N ALA A 133 5.65 -5.73 -0.97
CA ALA A 133 4.37 -5.17 -0.54
C ALA A 133 4.60 -4.19 0.62
N ILE A 134 3.88 -3.06 0.63
CA ILE A 134 3.97 -2.02 1.66
C ILE A 134 2.57 -1.57 2.04
N HIS A 135 2.25 -1.51 3.34
CA HIS A 135 0.95 -1.04 3.82
C HIS A 135 1.05 -0.44 5.21
N ASN A 136 0.64 0.82 5.37
CA ASN A 136 0.64 1.51 6.66
C ASN A 136 -0.55 1.15 7.55
N ASN A 137 -0.97 -0.12 7.50
CA ASN A 137 -1.99 -0.71 8.37
C ASN A 137 -1.53 -2.11 8.81
N SER A 138 -2.33 -2.76 9.66
CA SER A 138 -2.01 -4.07 10.24
C SER A 138 -1.77 -5.16 9.18
N ALA A 139 -0.68 -5.92 9.37
CA ALA A 139 -0.30 -7.03 8.50
C ALA A 139 -1.39 -8.10 8.37
N THR A 140 -2.19 -8.30 9.41
CA THR A 140 -3.22 -9.35 9.47
C THR A 140 -4.56 -8.91 8.90
N PHE A 141 -4.73 -7.61 8.62
CA PHE A 141 -5.96 -7.12 8.00
C PHE A 141 -6.11 -7.70 6.59
N TYR A 142 -7.26 -8.28 6.26
CA TYR A 142 -7.51 -9.12 5.08
C TYR A 142 -6.56 -10.33 4.92
N ASN A 143 -5.88 -10.78 6.00
CA ASN A 143 -4.88 -11.86 5.97
C ASN A 143 -3.68 -11.60 5.04
N ARG A 144 -3.32 -10.33 4.79
CA ARG A 144 -2.26 -9.96 3.84
C ARG A 144 -0.92 -10.64 4.16
N ASN A 145 -0.58 -10.81 5.44
CA ASN A 145 0.61 -11.55 5.89
C ASN A 145 0.69 -13.00 5.37
N MET A 146 -0.43 -13.59 4.97
CA MET A 146 -0.49 -14.93 4.36
C MET A 146 -0.73 -14.87 2.86
N VAL A 147 -1.63 -14.00 2.42
CA VAL A 147 -2.04 -13.88 1.02
C VAL A 147 -0.89 -13.38 0.16
N PHE A 148 -0.10 -12.41 0.62
CA PHE A 148 1.03 -11.88 -0.16
C PHE A 148 2.13 -12.92 -0.42
N SER A 149 2.34 -13.86 0.52
CA SER A 149 3.18 -15.05 0.26
C SER A 149 2.69 -15.85 -0.94
N ARG A 150 1.37 -16.00 -1.08
CA ARG A 150 0.72 -16.76 -2.16
C ARG A 150 0.59 -15.99 -3.47
N LEU A 151 0.63 -14.68 -3.40
CA LEU A 151 0.70 -13.81 -4.57
C LEU A 151 2.14 -13.55 -5.04
N GLY A 152 3.15 -14.16 -4.40
CA GLY A 152 4.53 -14.14 -4.89
C GLY A 152 5.38 -12.97 -4.42
N PHE A 153 4.98 -12.22 -3.39
CA PHE A 153 5.82 -11.19 -2.80
C PHE A 153 6.98 -11.78 -2.01
N ASP A 154 8.15 -11.13 -2.11
CA ASP A 154 9.35 -11.49 -1.35
C ASP A 154 9.37 -10.84 0.03
N THR A 155 8.87 -9.60 0.14
CA THR A 155 8.77 -8.89 1.42
C THR A 155 7.40 -8.25 1.62
N PHE A 156 7.02 -8.06 2.89
CA PHE A 156 5.87 -7.26 3.28
C PHE A 156 6.22 -6.33 4.45
N THR A 157 6.22 -5.03 4.20
CA THR A 157 6.39 -4.00 5.22
C THR A 157 5.03 -3.43 5.60
N SER A 158 4.48 -3.93 6.70
CA SER A 158 3.25 -3.41 7.32
C SER A 158 3.57 -2.36 8.37
N MET A 159 2.54 -1.70 8.93
CA MET A 159 2.74 -0.64 9.93
C MET A 159 3.58 -1.10 11.12
N GLU A 160 3.52 -2.39 11.46
CA GLU A 160 4.30 -2.97 12.55
C GLU A 160 5.82 -2.97 12.29
N TYR A 161 6.24 -2.69 11.07
CA TYR A 161 7.66 -2.56 10.66
C TYR A 161 8.03 -1.13 10.25
N MET A 162 7.11 -0.17 10.44
CA MET A 162 7.35 1.25 10.13
C MET A 162 7.75 2.03 11.38
N TYR A 163 8.38 3.19 11.16
CA TYR A 163 8.83 4.09 12.21
C TYR A 163 8.23 5.49 12.00
N ASN A 164 8.17 6.26 13.07
CA ASN A 164 7.67 7.63 13.04
C ASN A 164 6.22 7.74 12.52
N LEU A 165 5.41 6.75 12.83
CA LEU A 165 3.98 6.78 12.52
C LEU A 165 3.33 8.01 13.15
N THR A 166 2.45 8.64 12.40
CA THR A 166 1.56 9.70 12.87
C THR A 166 0.17 9.36 12.42
N TYR A 167 -0.83 9.81 13.17
CA TYR A 167 -2.20 9.34 12.98
C TYR A 167 -3.15 10.49 12.70
N THR A 168 -4.23 10.18 12.00
CA THR A 168 -5.37 11.07 11.83
C THR A 168 -6.16 11.17 13.14
N PRO A 169 -7.09 12.13 13.30
CA PRO A 169 -8.01 12.16 14.45
C PRO A 169 -8.80 10.85 14.65
N GLU A 170 -9.09 10.11 13.57
CA GLU A 170 -9.75 8.80 13.58
C GLU A 170 -8.78 7.62 13.72
N ASN A 171 -7.53 7.89 14.10
CA ASN A 171 -6.50 6.91 14.39
C ASN A 171 -6.02 6.07 13.19
N TRP A 172 -6.17 6.56 11.96
CA TRP A 172 -5.53 5.96 10.81
C TRP A 172 -4.10 6.49 10.64
N ALA A 173 -3.16 5.60 10.31
CA ALA A 173 -1.78 6.02 10.05
C ALA A 173 -1.71 6.92 8.81
N LYS A 174 -0.99 8.05 8.92
CA LYS A 174 -0.85 9.00 7.81
C LYS A 174 0.10 8.48 6.74
N ASP A 175 -0.28 8.67 5.47
CA ASP A 175 0.39 8.08 4.30
C ASP A 175 1.79 8.64 4.03
N LYS A 176 2.15 9.79 4.58
CA LYS A 176 3.50 10.37 4.43
C LYS A 176 4.64 9.41 4.83
N VAL A 177 4.39 8.43 5.69
CA VAL A 177 5.37 7.41 6.08
C VAL A 177 5.74 6.49 4.92
N LEU A 178 4.85 6.31 3.96
CA LEU A 178 5.03 5.40 2.83
C LEU A 178 6.18 5.84 1.90
N THR A 179 6.43 7.15 1.76
CA THR A 179 7.55 7.65 0.94
C THR A 179 8.88 7.04 1.37
N THR A 180 9.21 7.08 2.65
CA THR A 180 10.45 6.50 3.18
C THR A 180 10.49 4.99 2.93
N ASN A 181 9.38 4.28 3.17
CA ASN A 181 9.34 2.82 3.01
C ASN A 181 9.44 2.38 1.55
N ILE A 182 8.92 3.16 0.59
CA ILE A 182 9.08 2.91 -0.85
C ILE A 182 10.54 3.08 -1.26
N ILE A 183 11.19 4.18 -0.85
CA ILE A 183 12.60 4.43 -1.17
C ILE A 183 13.50 3.37 -0.53
N GLU A 184 13.28 3.02 0.74
CA GLU A 184 14.01 1.94 1.42
C GLU A 184 13.83 0.58 0.72
N ALA A 185 12.66 0.30 0.16
CA ALA A 185 12.44 -0.91 -0.64
C ALA A 185 13.32 -0.92 -1.89
N MET A 186 13.31 0.16 -2.66
CA MET A 186 14.16 0.31 -3.85
C MET A 186 15.66 0.24 -3.54
N GLU A 187 16.09 0.71 -2.38
CA GLU A 187 17.50 0.66 -1.93
C GLU A 187 17.90 -0.69 -1.33
N SER A 188 16.94 -1.58 -1.07
CA SER A 188 17.18 -2.83 -0.33
C SER A 188 17.72 -3.98 -1.19
N THR A 189 17.67 -3.85 -2.51
CA THR A 189 18.09 -4.89 -3.47
C THR A 189 19.00 -4.31 -4.56
N ASP A 190 19.74 -5.19 -5.24
CA ASP A 190 20.53 -4.85 -6.42
C ASP A 190 19.79 -5.18 -7.73
N THR A 191 18.55 -5.64 -7.64
CA THR A 191 17.67 -5.97 -8.77
C THR A 191 16.67 -4.84 -8.99
N ASN A 192 15.96 -4.89 -10.12
CA ASN A 192 14.79 -4.05 -10.26
C ASN A 192 13.69 -4.48 -9.30
N ASP A 193 12.88 -3.55 -8.87
CA ASP A 193 11.85 -3.77 -7.87
C ASP A 193 10.44 -3.60 -8.45
N PHE A 194 9.58 -4.55 -8.10
CA PHE A 194 8.14 -4.41 -8.19
C PHE A 194 7.60 -4.09 -6.80
N ILE A 195 7.06 -2.88 -6.63
CA ILE A 195 6.57 -2.42 -5.32
C ILE A 195 5.06 -2.19 -5.41
N TYR A 196 4.31 -2.81 -4.52
CA TYR A 196 2.87 -2.62 -4.39
C TYR A 196 2.57 -1.99 -3.03
N THR A 197 2.21 -0.70 -3.06
CA THR A 197 1.95 0.09 -1.86
C THR A 197 0.47 0.37 -1.72
N ILE A 198 -0.06 0.16 -0.52
CA ILE A 198 -1.45 0.42 -0.16
C ILE A 198 -1.46 1.47 0.95
N SER A 199 -2.18 2.56 0.74
CA SER A 199 -2.38 3.60 1.73
C SER A 199 -3.57 3.29 2.66
N VAL A 200 -3.74 4.06 3.75
CA VAL A 200 -4.89 3.89 4.67
C VAL A 200 -5.49 5.21 5.14
N GLN A 201 -4.82 6.33 4.95
CA GLN A 201 -5.23 7.61 5.54
C GLN A 201 -6.63 8.05 5.13
N GLY A 202 -7.06 7.76 3.91
CA GLY A 202 -8.38 8.08 3.38
C GLY A 202 -9.54 7.26 3.95
N HIS A 203 -9.26 6.22 4.76
CA HIS A 203 -10.26 5.28 5.28
C HIS A 203 -11.30 5.93 6.19
N GLY A 204 -12.56 5.49 6.10
CA GLY A 204 -13.64 5.82 7.04
C GLY A 204 -13.37 5.25 8.48
N ALA A 205 -14.09 5.58 9.55
CA ALA A 205 -15.29 6.41 9.53
C ALA A 205 -14.97 7.90 9.34
N TYR A 206 -15.93 8.62 8.80
CA TYR A 206 -15.84 10.08 8.65
C TYR A 206 -16.73 10.72 9.72
N PRO A 207 -16.17 11.54 10.64
CA PRO A 207 -16.92 12.09 11.77
C PRO A 207 -17.99 13.06 11.32
N THR A 208 -19.18 12.94 11.90
CA THR A 208 -20.31 13.87 11.70
C THR A 208 -20.18 15.16 12.53
N GLU A 209 -19.21 15.17 13.44
CA GLU A 209 -18.92 16.31 14.32
C GLU A 209 -17.63 16.99 13.86
N GLU A 210 -17.45 18.28 14.19
CA GLU A 210 -16.24 19.03 13.89
C GLU A 210 -15.07 18.52 14.75
N VAL A 211 -14.12 17.79 14.14
CA VAL A 211 -12.91 17.27 14.81
C VAL A 211 -11.64 18.02 14.42
N LEU A 212 -11.67 18.78 13.31
CA LEU A 212 -10.56 19.61 12.84
C LEU A 212 -10.73 21.04 13.33
N LYS A 213 -9.80 21.56 14.13
CA LYS A 213 -9.89 22.91 14.71
C LYS A 213 -9.71 24.03 13.67
N ASP A 214 -8.90 23.81 12.65
CA ASP A 214 -8.61 24.76 11.57
C ASP A 214 -8.34 23.98 10.29
N PRO A 215 -9.40 23.50 9.62
CA PRO A 215 -9.25 22.73 8.39
C PRO A 215 -8.69 23.62 7.27
N HIS A 216 -7.70 23.09 6.55
CA HIS A 216 -7.10 23.75 5.38
C HIS A 216 -8.13 23.83 4.25
N ILE A 217 -8.74 22.71 3.92
CA ILE A 217 -9.83 22.63 2.96
C ILE A 217 -11.17 22.81 3.70
N LYS A 218 -11.93 23.82 3.29
CA LYS A 218 -13.27 24.12 3.85
C LYS A 218 -14.33 23.80 2.81
N VAL A 219 -15.22 22.90 3.18
CA VAL A 219 -16.33 22.47 2.33
C VAL A 219 -17.59 23.27 2.65
N THR A 220 -18.33 23.65 1.62
CA THR A 220 -19.66 24.28 1.72
C THR A 220 -20.62 23.50 0.84
N LEU A 221 -21.77 23.13 1.39
CA LEU A 221 -22.84 22.44 0.68
C LEU A 221 -23.88 23.43 0.13
N LYS A 222 -24.55 23.05 -0.96
CA LYS A 222 -25.68 23.83 -1.51
C LYS A 222 -26.90 23.85 -0.58
N GLU A 223 -27.15 22.74 0.11
CA GLU A 223 -28.20 22.60 1.11
C GLU A 223 -27.54 22.44 2.50
N GLU A 224 -28.19 22.98 3.54
CA GLU A 224 -27.66 22.90 4.91
C GLU A 224 -27.78 21.45 5.43
N ASP A 225 -26.63 20.81 5.61
CA ASP A 225 -26.45 19.52 6.29
C ASP A 225 -25.11 19.56 7.05
N GLU A 226 -25.16 19.90 8.31
CA GLU A 226 -23.98 20.08 9.16
C GLU A 226 -23.19 18.77 9.30
N ALA A 227 -23.86 17.64 9.44
CA ALA A 227 -23.21 16.34 9.60
C ALA A 227 -22.45 15.95 8.32
N ARG A 228 -23.08 16.07 7.14
CA ARG A 228 -22.47 15.81 5.84
C ARG A 228 -21.32 16.81 5.56
N GLN A 229 -21.50 18.09 5.90
CA GLN A 229 -20.44 19.09 5.74
C GLN A 229 -19.21 18.76 6.59
N ASN A 230 -19.40 18.33 7.84
CA ASN A 230 -18.28 17.91 8.70
C ASN A 230 -17.57 16.67 8.16
N GLN A 231 -18.30 15.66 7.70
CA GLN A 231 -17.73 14.46 7.08
C GLN A 231 -16.91 14.81 5.83
N LEU A 232 -17.45 15.62 4.93
CA LEU A 232 -16.77 16.04 3.71
C LEU A 232 -15.57 16.97 4.00
N THR A 233 -15.68 17.86 4.98
CA THR A 233 -14.55 18.71 5.41
C THR A 233 -13.42 17.86 5.99
N TYR A 234 -13.75 16.88 6.86
CA TYR A 234 -12.75 15.94 7.37
C TYR A 234 -12.08 15.19 6.23
N TYR A 235 -12.86 14.54 5.36
CA TYR A 235 -12.37 13.78 4.23
C TYR A 235 -11.51 14.62 3.28
N ALA A 236 -11.96 15.82 2.91
CA ALA A 236 -11.21 16.74 2.05
C ALA A 236 -9.80 17.06 2.58
N ASN A 237 -9.67 17.17 3.91
CA ASN A 237 -8.37 17.39 4.53
C ASN A 237 -7.50 16.13 4.57
N GLN A 238 -8.11 14.93 4.59
CA GLN A 238 -7.33 13.70 4.45
C GLN A 238 -6.79 13.56 3.03
N ILE A 239 -7.60 13.74 1.99
CA ILE A 239 -7.12 13.66 0.60
C ILE A 239 -6.14 14.79 0.26
N TYR A 240 -6.26 15.97 0.88
CA TYR A 240 -5.27 17.04 0.76
C TYR A 240 -3.90 16.61 1.30
N GLU A 241 -3.84 15.98 2.49
CA GLU A 241 -2.60 15.45 3.02
C GLU A 241 -2.05 14.29 2.17
N MET A 242 -2.92 13.46 1.59
CA MET A 242 -2.54 12.41 0.64
C MET A 242 -1.96 13.01 -0.65
N ASP A 243 -2.51 14.13 -1.15
CA ASP A 243 -1.96 14.86 -2.30
C ASP A 243 -0.56 15.43 -2.01
N LEU A 244 -0.33 15.95 -0.81
CA LEU A 244 1.00 16.39 -0.37
C LEU A 244 1.99 15.19 -0.29
N PHE A 245 1.53 14.02 0.15
CA PHE A 245 2.32 12.78 0.11
C PHE A 245 2.69 12.39 -1.32
N VAL A 246 1.74 12.44 -2.27
CA VAL A 246 1.99 12.18 -3.70
C VAL A 246 3.02 13.15 -4.27
N ALA A 247 2.93 14.44 -3.92
CA ALA A 247 3.90 15.44 -4.34
C ALA A 247 5.31 15.14 -3.82
N GLU A 248 5.45 14.79 -2.54
CA GLU A 248 6.74 14.46 -1.94
C GLU A 248 7.31 13.15 -2.51
N LEU A 249 6.48 12.13 -2.70
CA LEU A 249 6.92 10.87 -3.31
C LEU A 249 7.44 11.09 -4.74
N THR A 250 6.67 11.78 -5.58
CA THR A 250 7.09 12.06 -6.97
C THR A 250 8.35 12.93 -7.03
N ARG A 251 8.52 13.87 -6.10
CA ARG A 251 9.74 14.66 -5.95
C ARG A 251 10.95 13.77 -5.61
N GLN A 252 10.84 12.87 -4.63
CA GLN A 252 11.94 11.98 -4.27
C GLN A 252 12.26 10.98 -5.37
N LEU A 253 11.24 10.40 -6.02
CA LEU A 253 11.44 9.50 -7.14
C LEU A 253 12.06 10.19 -8.38
N LYS A 254 11.78 11.49 -8.59
CA LYS A 254 12.45 12.28 -9.64
C LYS A 254 13.95 12.39 -9.41
N ASP A 255 14.37 12.53 -8.15
CA ASP A 255 15.77 12.64 -7.74
C ASP A 255 16.46 11.26 -7.61
N PHE A 256 15.69 10.17 -7.65
CA PHE A 256 16.21 8.81 -7.54
C PHE A 256 17.07 8.46 -8.77
N ASN A 257 18.19 7.76 -8.57
CA ASN A 257 19.17 7.54 -9.63
C ASN A 257 18.75 6.50 -10.68
N GLU A 258 17.74 5.68 -10.35
CA GLU A 258 17.24 4.61 -11.21
C GLU A 258 15.93 5.02 -11.89
N PRO A 259 15.67 4.53 -13.12
CA PRO A 259 14.40 4.77 -13.77
C PRO A 259 13.26 4.08 -13.04
N CYS A 260 12.15 4.79 -12.83
CA CYS A 260 10.97 4.23 -12.20
C CYS A 260 9.67 4.72 -12.83
N ILE A 261 8.68 3.86 -12.78
CA ILE A 261 7.27 4.14 -13.10
C ILE A 261 6.46 4.07 -11.81
N LEU A 262 5.59 5.05 -11.61
CA LEU A 262 4.64 5.10 -10.51
C LEU A 262 3.21 5.08 -11.07
N VAL A 263 2.45 4.07 -10.70
CA VAL A 263 1.03 3.87 -11.05
C VAL A 263 0.20 4.20 -9.82
N MET A 264 -0.51 5.32 -9.83
CA MET A 264 -1.35 5.77 -8.71
C MET A 264 -2.82 5.66 -9.08
N TYR A 265 -3.65 5.20 -8.15
CA TYR A 265 -5.09 5.09 -8.38
C TYR A 265 -5.87 5.02 -7.06
N GLY A 266 -7.12 5.51 -7.09
CA GLY A 266 -8.08 5.26 -6.00
C GLY A 266 -8.63 3.84 -6.10
N ASP A 267 -8.79 3.16 -4.96
CA ASP A 267 -9.28 1.78 -4.92
C ASP A 267 -10.81 1.67 -4.96
N HIS A 268 -11.51 2.61 -4.40
CA HIS A 268 -12.97 2.77 -4.42
C HIS A 268 -13.38 4.16 -3.94
N LEU A 269 -14.64 4.53 -4.13
CA LEU A 269 -15.20 5.74 -3.54
C LEU A 269 -15.29 5.63 -2.01
N PRO A 270 -15.20 6.76 -1.28
CA PRO A 270 -15.39 6.77 0.18
C PRO A 270 -16.82 6.44 0.58
N SER A 271 -17.00 5.88 1.79
CA SER A 271 -18.32 5.57 2.38
C SER A 271 -19.03 6.83 2.91
N LEU A 272 -19.20 7.84 2.05
CA LEU A 272 -19.82 9.15 2.36
C LEU A 272 -21.29 9.24 1.89
N GLY A 273 -21.92 8.11 1.57
CA GLY A 273 -23.30 8.10 1.09
C GLY A 273 -23.49 8.79 -0.27
N ILE A 274 -22.46 8.78 -1.12
CA ILE A 274 -22.51 9.37 -2.45
C ILE A 274 -23.45 8.53 -3.33
N GLU A 275 -24.36 9.18 -4.05
CA GLU A 275 -25.21 8.57 -5.06
C GLU A 275 -24.75 8.98 -6.47
N GLU A 276 -25.08 8.22 -7.50
CA GLU A 276 -24.72 8.55 -8.90
C GLU A 276 -25.24 9.93 -9.33
N THR A 277 -26.37 10.35 -8.79
CA THR A 277 -26.98 11.66 -9.04
C THR A 277 -26.18 12.82 -8.42
N ASP A 278 -25.31 12.54 -7.47
CA ASP A 278 -24.46 13.55 -6.84
C ASP A 278 -23.20 13.85 -7.67
N MET A 279 -22.87 12.98 -8.62
CA MET A 279 -21.62 13.04 -9.38
C MET A 279 -21.75 13.86 -10.67
N ASN A 280 -20.72 14.66 -10.97
CA ASN A 280 -20.60 15.38 -12.24
C ASN A 280 -20.12 14.47 -13.39
N GLN A 281 -19.37 13.41 -13.07
CA GLN A 281 -18.81 12.47 -14.03
C GLN A 281 -18.58 11.08 -13.42
N GLY A 282 -18.50 10.05 -14.25
CA GLY A 282 -18.28 8.68 -13.82
C GLY A 282 -19.54 8.03 -13.24
N ASN A 283 -19.33 6.99 -12.44
CA ASN A 283 -20.35 6.30 -11.65
C ASN A 283 -19.72 5.84 -10.32
N LEU A 284 -20.50 5.20 -9.45
CA LEU A 284 -20.02 4.79 -8.12
C LEU A 284 -18.84 3.80 -8.16
N PHE A 285 -18.64 3.10 -9.27
CA PHE A 285 -17.55 2.14 -9.49
C PHE A 285 -16.42 2.76 -10.33
N THR A 286 -16.28 4.07 -10.37
CA THR A 286 -15.25 4.76 -11.18
C THR A 286 -14.33 5.59 -10.30
N THR A 287 -13.02 5.28 -10.39
CA THR A 287 -11.95 6.11 -9.83
C THR A 287 -11.05 6.64 -10.96
N LYS A 288 -9.98 7.30 -10.63
CA LYS A 288 -8.99 7.82 -11.59
C LYS A 288 -7.64 7.14 -11.35
N TYR A 289 -6.86 6.91 -12.43
CA TYR A 289 -5.48 6.47 -12.31
C TYR A 289 -4.52 7.36 -13.10
N ILE A 290 -3.25 7.37 -12.69
CA ILE A 290 -2.15 8.10 -13.30
C ILE A 290 -0.97 7.14 -13.46
N LEU A 291 -0.30 7.21 -14.62
CA LEU A 291 0.97 6.55 -14.88
C LEU A 291 2.05 7.62 -15.04
N TRP A 292 2.83 7.83 -14.00
CA TRP A 292 3.95 8.77 -13.94
C TRP A 292 5.30 8.04 -14.08
N SER A 293 6.32 8.74 -14.57
CA SER A 293 7.70 8.22 -14.59
C SER A 293 8.71 9.33 -14.34
N ASN A 294 9.89 8.99 -13.81
CA ASN A 294 10.99 9.93 -13.64
C ASN A 294 11.85 10.09 -14.92
N PHE A 295 11.40 9.54 -16.03
CA PHE A 295 11.98 9.67 -17.36
C PHE A 295 10.89 10.03 -18.39
N GLN A 296 11.28 10.41 -19.58
CA GLN A 296 10.31 10.80 -20.60
C GLN A 296 9.52 9.59 -21.09
N MET A 297 8.20 9.61 -20.92
CA MET A 297 7.24 8.64 -21.44
C MET A 297 6.17 9.36 -22.26
N GLU A 298 5.82 8.81 -23.43
CA GLU A 298 4.73 9.36 -24.23
C GLU A 298 3.40 9.28 -23.48
N LYS A 299 2.66 10.41 -23.42
CA LYS A 299 1.32 10.43 -22.83
C LYS A 299 0.34 9.64 -23.69
N GLN A 300 -0.32 8.65 -23.10
CA GLN A 300 -1.35 7.84 -23.71
C GLN A 300 -2.48 7.62 -22.71
N ASP A 301 -3.57 8.37 -22.86
CA ASP A 301 -4.73 8.25 -21.99
C ASP A 301 -5.58 7.07 -22.42
N LYS A 302 -6.07 6.33 -21.43
CA LYS A 302 -6.91 5.14 -21.64
C LYS A 302 -7.76 4.83 -20.44
N ASN A 303 -9.05 4.62 -20.62
CA ASN A 303 -9.90 4.05 -19.58
C ASN A 303 -9.70 2.53 -19.54
N VAL A 304 -9.61 1.97 -18.35
CA VAL A 304 -9.39 0.53 -18.13
C VAL A 304 -10.20 0.03 -16.93
N GLU A 305 -10.49 -1.27 -16.93
CA GLU A 305 -10.98 -1.97 -15.76
C GLU A 305 -9.81 -2.28 -14.80
N ALA A 306 -10.05 -2.43 -13.49
CA ALA A 306 -9.01 -2.72 -12.52
C ALA A 306 -8.20 -3.98 -12.89
N TYR A 307 -8.88 -5.06 -13.31
CA TYR A 307 -8.23 -6.28 -13.79
C TYR A 307 -7.38 -6.09 -15.08
N GLN A 308 -7.53 -4.98 -15.79
CA GLN A 308 -6.74 -4.66 -16.99
C GLN A 308 -5.53 -3.78 -16.72
N LEU A 309 -5.50 -3.06 -15.58
CA LEU A 309 -4.47 -2.05 -15.33
C LEU A 309 -3.06 -2.64 -15.31
N GLY A 310 -2.87 -3.80 -14.67
CA GLY A 310 -1.59 -4.51 -14.67
C GLY A 310 -1.08 -4.83 -16.08
N ALA A 311 -1.96 -5.37 -16.92
CA ALA A 311 -1.65 -5.71 -18.31
C ALA A 311 -1.32 -4.47 -19.16
N TYR A 312 -2.03 -3.35 -18.91
CA TYR A 312 -1.78 -2.09 -19.61
C TYR A 312 -0.39 -1.52 -19.26
N VAL A 313 -0.04 -1.49 -17.98
CA VAL A 313 1.30 -1.03 -17.54
C VAL A 313 2.40 -1.93 -18.11
N MET A 314 2.25 -3.25 -18.01
CA MET A 314 3.21 -4.20 -18.61
C MET A 314 3.36 -3.98 -20.13
N GLN A 315 2.24 -3.72 -20.84
CA GLN A 315 2.28 -3.43 -22.28
C GLN A 315 3.07 -2.14 -22.57
N ARG A 316 2.89 -1.09 -21.77
CA ARG A 316 3.62 0.19 -21.88
C ARG A 316 5.13 0.02 -21.67
N MET A 317 5.52 -0.99 -20.89
CA MET A 317 6.92 -1.35 -20.62
C MET A 317 7.47 -2.40 -21.57
N GLY A 318 6.68 -2.93 -22.51
CA GLY A 318 7.11 -4.01 -23.39
C GLY A 318 7.22 -5.38 -22.71
N ILE A 319 6.68 -5.54 -21.50
CA ILE A 319 6.67 -6.80 -20.74
C ILE A 319 5.52 -7.68 -21.22
N ASN A 320 5.82 -8.95 -21.48
CA ASN A 320 4.89 -9.91 -22.07
C ASN A 320 4.89 -11.23 -21.26
N GLU A 321 4.61 -11.12 -19.97
CA GLU A 321 4.56 -12.20 -18.99
C GLU A 321 3.12 -12.49 -18.53
N GLY A 322 2.92 -13.69 -17.96
CA GLY A 322 1.62 -14.16 -17.47
C GLY A 322 0.66 -14.56 -18.58
N ILE A 323 -0.29 -15.42 -18.28
CA ILE A 323 -1.33 -15.87 -19.21
C ILE A 323 -2.47 -14.86 -19.24
N MET A 324 -3.00 -14.47 -18.06
CA MET A 324 -4.08 -13.51 -17.94
C MET A 324 -3.67 -12.12 -18.46
N PHE A 325 -2.48 -11.64 -18.09
CA PHE A 325 -2.00 -10.34 -18.54
C PHE A 325 -1.77 -10.29 -20.06
N ARG A 326 -1.20 -11.33 -20.67
CA ARG A 326 -1.08 -11.45 -22.13
C ARG A 326 -2.44 -11.55 -22.82
N TYR A 327 -3.43 -12.18 -22.16
CA TYR A 327 -4.79 -12.25 -22.67
C TYR A 327 -5.41 -10.85 -22.78
N HIS A 328 -5.28 -10.01 -21.75
CA HIS A 328 -5.70 -8.60 -21.79
C HIS A 328 -4.93 -7.79 -22.84
N GLN A 329 -3.60 -7.96 -22.91
CA GLN A 329 -2.77 -7.27 -23.93
C GLN A 329 -3.17 -7.64 -25.35
N LYS A 330 -3.61 -8.87 -25.60
CA LYS A 330 -4.17 -9.28 -26.88
C LYS A 330 -5.48 -8.56 -27.17
N TYR A 331 -6.38 -8.49 -26.20
CA TYR A 331 -7.65 -7.76 -26.34
C TYR A 331 -7.42 -6.28 -26.66
N PHE A 332 -6.46 -5.63 -26.05
CA PHE A 332 -6.12 -4.22 -26.36
C PHE A 332 -5.68 -3.97 -27.81
N LYS A 333 -5.19 -4.97 -28.49
CA LYS A 333 -4.71 -4.88 -29.90
C LYS A 333 -5.80 -5.16 -30.92
N GLU A 334 -6.93 -5.71 -30.52
CA GLU A 334 -8.02 -6.10 -31.40
C GLU A 334 -8.93 -4.90 -31.70
N GLN A 335 -9.02 -4.49 -32.99
CA GLN A 335 -9.77 -3.28 -33.41
C GLN A 335 -11.29 -3.39 -33.32
N ASN A 336 -11.86 -4.57 -33.22
CA ASN A 336 -13.32 -4.82 -33.08
C ASN A 336 -13.53 -5.99 -32.13
N ALA A 337 -12.90 -5.96 -30.98
CA ALA A 337 -13.02 -7.00 -29.99
C ALA A 337 -14.48 -7.18 -29.56
N ASN A 338 -14.93 -8.41 -29.49
CA ASN A 338 -16.22 -8.74 -28.93
C ASN A 338 -16.08 -8.85 -27.41
N GLU A 339 -16.56 -7.86 -26.70
CA GLU A 339 -16.45 -7.77 -25.24
C GLU A 339 -17.08 -8.99 -24.52
N SER A 340 -18.26 -9.46 -24.96
CA SER A 340 -18.88 -10.65 -24.38
C SER A 340 -18.00 -11.89 -24.56
N ALA A 341 -17.44 -12.11 -25.73
CA ALA A 341 -16.53 -13.24 -25.99
C ALA A 341 -15.24 -13.13 -25.21
N TYR A 342 -14.75 -11.91 -24.98
CA TYR A 342 -13.60 -11.65 -24.15
C TYR A 342 -13.88 -12.00 -22.68
N LEU A 343 -14.98 -11.52 -22.11
CA LEU A 343 -15.39 -11.83 -20.73
C LEU A 343 -15.67 -13.32 -20.53
N ASP A 344 -16.39 -13.97 -21.47
CA ASP A 344 -16.67 -15.41 -21.41
C ASP A 344 -15.38 -16.26 -21.39
N SER A 345 -14.42 -15.89 -22.23
CA SER A 345 -13.13 -16.61 -22.28
C SER A 345 -12.27 -16.32 -21.04
N MET A 346 -12.30 -15.09 -20.53
CA MET A 346 -11.61 -14.72 -19.30
C MET A 346 -12.15 -15.51 -18.11
N ALA A 347 -13.49 -15.64 -17.98
CA ALA A 347 -14.11 -16.45 -16.94
C ALA A 347 -13.65 -17.92 -16.96
N VAL A 348 -13.50 -18.50 -18.16
CA VAL A 348 -12.98 -19.88 -18.29
C VAL A 348 -11.52 -19.99 -17.86
N ILE A 349 -10.68 -19.05 -18.28
CA ILE A 349 -9.26 -19.01 -17.89
C ILE A 349 -9.12 -18.86 -16.37
N GLU A 350 -9.85 -17.91 -15.79
CA GLU A 350 -9.85 -17.65 -14.35
C GLU A 350 -10.33 -18.85 -13.54
N TYR A 351 -11.47 -19.45 -13.96
CA TYR A 351 -11.98 -20.65 -13.30
C TYR A 351 -10.96 -21.79 -13.34
N ASP A 352 -10.33 -22.03 -14.50
CA ASP A 352 -9.32 -23.08 -14.63
C ASP A 352 -8.08 -22.79 -13.76
N MET A 353 -7.63 -21.53 -13.69
CA MET A 353 -6.54 -21.13 -12.82
C MET A 353 -6.83 -21.30 -11.34
N LEU A 354 -8.06 -21.10 -10.89
CA LEU A 354 -8.41 -21.12 -9.47
C LEU A 354 -9.04 -22.44 -9.02
N TYR A 355 -9.92 -23.03 -9.82
CA TYR A 355 -10.77 -24.15 -9.39
C TYR A 355 -10.70 -25.35 -10.32
N GLY A 356 -10.28 -25.19 -11.59
CA GLY A 356 -10.22 -26.23 -12.60
C GLY A 356 -8.98 -27.09 -12.52
N ASP A 357 -8.73 -27.86 -13.58
CA ASP A 357 -7.65 -28.83 -13.69
C ASP A 357 -6.30 -28.20 -14.07
N LYS A 358 -6.20 -26.86 -14.09
CA LYS A 358 -4.97 -26.09 -14.42
C LYS A 358 -4.48 -26.33 -15.86
N GLU A 359 -5.40 -26.60 -16.77
CA GLU A 359 -5.08 -26.86 -18.19
C GLU A 359 -4.35 -25.68 -18.84
N VAL A 360 -4.67 -24.45 -18.42
CA VAL A 360 -3.97 -23.21 -18.88
C VAL A 360 -2.49 -23.23 -18.53
N PHE A 361 -2.07 -23.98 -17.53
CA PHE A 361 -0.68 -24.19 -17.10
C PHE A 361 -0.10 -25.54 -17.53
N GLY A 362 -0.86 -26.36 -18.27
CA GLY A 362 -0.46 -27.70 -18.64
C GLY A 362 -0.72 -28.77 -17.58
N GLY A 363 -1.68 -28.55 -16.68
CA GLY A 363 -2.19 -29.53 -15.69
C GLY A 363 -1.64 -29.35 -14.27
N GLU A 364 -0.70 -28.45 -14.03
CA GLU A 364 -0.16 -28.17 -12.70
C GLU A 364 0.01 -26.66 -12.47
N ASN A 365 -0.33 -26.19 -11.27
CA ASN A 365 -0.07 -24.81 -10.89
C ASN A 365 1.44 -24.57 -10.70
N PRO A 366 2.09 -23.73 -11.54
CA PRO A 366 3.54 -23.51 -11.45
C PRO A 366 3.95 -22.63 -10.25
N TYR A 367 3.01 -21.94 -9.64
CA TYR A 367 3.29 -20.96 -8.59
C TYR A 367 3.30 -21.63 -7.22
N GLN A 368 4.32 -21.32 -6.41
CA GLN A 368 4.46 -21.82 -5.05
C GLN A 368 4.51 -20.64 -4.07
N PRO A 369 3.92 -20.76 -2.85
CA PRO A 369 4.01 -19.69 -1.86
C PRO A 369 5.48 -19.31 -1.60
N LYS A 370 5.78 -18.01 -1.64
CA LYS A 370 7.10 -17.49 -1.28
C LYS A 370 7.29 -17.49 0.23
N ASN A 371 8.54 -17.58 0.66
CA ASN A 371 8.90 -17.35 2.07
C ASN A 371 8.89 -15.85 2.37
N LEU A 372 7.71 -15.30 2.56
CA LEU A 372 7.48 -13.88 2.76
C LEU A 372 8.28 -13.34 3.96
N LYS A 373 9.22 -12.44 3.72
CA LYS A 373 9.96 -11.76 4.77
C LYS A 373 9.14 -10.57 5.26
N MET A 374 8.86 -10.52 6.55
CA MET A 374 8.17 -9.38 7.16
C MET A 374 9.16 -8.25 7.44
N GLY A 375 8.87 -7.06 6.86
CA GLY A 375 9.73 -5.89 6.89
C GLY A 375 10.98 -6.01 6.01
N ILE A 376 11.41 -4.90 5.42
CA ILE A 376 12.66 -4.83 4.66
C ILE A 376 13.85 -4.86 5.62
N LEU A 377 13.76 -4.09 6.71
CA LEU A 377 14.76 -4.04 7.76
C LEU A 377 14.41 -5.08 8.85
N PRO A 378 15.19 -6.19 8.97
CA PRO A 378 14.88 -7.21 9.97
C PRO A 378 15.13 -6.68 11.38
N ILE A 379 14.27 -7.06 12.33
CA ILE A 379 14.59 -6.91 13.74
C ILE A 379 15.73 -7.87 14.11
N THR A 380 16.71 -7.39 14.90
CA THR A 380 17.82 -8.22 15.39
C THR A 380 17.90 -8.18 16.91
N LEU A 381 18.41 -9.24 17.50
CA LEU A 381 18.79 -9.31 18.91
C LEU A 381 20.25 -9.71 19.00
N ASP A 382 21.11 -8.77 19.37
CA ASP A 382 22.57 -8.95 19.39
C ASP A 382 23.07 -9.37 20.75
N ARG A 383 22.49 -8.83 21.83
CA ARG A 383 22.93 -9.08 23.20
C ARG A 383 21.81 -8.88 24.21
N VAL A 384 21.77 -9.75 25.22
CA VAL A 384 20.90 -9.65 26.38
C VAL A 384 21.74 -9.52 27.66
N LEU A 385 21.39 -8.60 28.53
CA LEU A 385 21.92 -8.46 29.88
C LEU A 385 20.78 -8.59 30.88
N TYR A 386 21.02 -9.33 31.98
CA TYR A 386 20.08 -9.40 33.09
C TYR A 386 20.80 -9.11 34.40
N LYS A 387 20.31 -8.16 35.17
CA LYS A 387 20.86 -7.80 36.47
C LYS A 387 19.77 -7.19 37.36
N ASP A 388 19.74 -7.62 38.63
CA ASP A 388 18.89 -7.04 39.68
C ASP A 388 17.40 -6.91 39.27
N GLY A 389 16.84 -7.93 38.61
CA GLY A 389 15.45 -7.94 38.16
C GLY A 389 15.17 -7.16 36.89
N THR A 390 16.19 -6.59 36.26
CA THR A 390 16.07 -5.83 35.00
C THR A 390 16.76 -6.56 33.86
N MET A 391 16.11 -6.62 32.72
CA MET A 391 16.66 -7.16 31.48
C MET A 391 16.81 -6.04 30.44
N TRP A 392 17.97 -5.97 29.80
CA TRP A 392 18.27 -5.09 28.67
C TRP A 392 18.57 -5.94 27.47
N LEU A 393 17.85 -5.67 26.37
CA LEU A 393 18.02 -6.34 25.08
C LEU A 393 18.56 -5.30 24.10
N TYR A 394 19.74 -5.54 23.55
CA TYR A 394 20.38 -4.71 22.55
C TYR A 394 20.23 -5.37 21.18
N GLY A 395 19.87 -4.58 20.17
CA GLY A 395 19.63 -5.06 18.81
C GLY A 395 19.34 -3.92 17.86
N SER A 396 18.54 -4.18 16.85
CA SER A 396 18.16 -3.18 15.86
C SER A 396 16.69 -3.31 15.46
N ASN A 397 16.12 -2.20 15.04
CA ASN A 397 14.80 -2.10 14.44
C ASN A 397 13.64 -2.47 15.37
N PHE A 398 13.81 -2.27 16.67
CA PHE A 398 12.72 -2.38 17.64
C PHE A 398 11.78 -1.18 17.54
N ASN A 399 10.48 -1.41 17.72
CA ASN A 399 9.45 -0.37 17.77
C ASN A 399 8.31 -0.78 18.72
N GLU A 400 7.24 -0.01 18.76
CA GLU A 400 6.10 -0.19 19.67
C GLU A 400 5.39 -1.55 19.57
N PHE A 401 5.56 -2.27 18.46
CA PHE A 401 5.01 -3.61 18.24
C PHE A 401 5.98 -4.74 18.65
N SER A 402 7.15 -4.40 19.17
CA SER A 402 8.15 -5.39 19.60
C SER A 402 7.87 -5.86 21.03
N ILE A 403 7.73 -7.17 21.20
CA ILE A 403 7.59 -7.84 22.51
C ILE A 403 8.78 -8.76 22.77
N VAL A 404 8.99 -9.14 24.02
CA VAL A 404 10.06 -10.07 24.41
C VAL A 404 9.48 -11.42 24.80
N ILE A 405 10.05 -12.50 24.29
CA ILE A 405 9.71 -13.86 24.67
C ILE A 405 10.85 -14.45 25.47
N ILE A 406 10.55 -14.88 26.71
CA ILE A 406 11.52 -15.51 27.62
C ILE A 406 11.01 -16.90 27.99
N ASN A 407 11.74 -17.95 27.63
CA ASN A 407 11.35 -19.35 27.83
C ASN A 407 9.90 -19.63 27.34
N GLY A 408 9.52 -19.08 26.18
CA GLY A 408 8.19 -19.22 25.58
C GLY A 408 7.09 -18.36 26.17
N LYS A 409 7.38 -17.53 27.19
CA LYS A 409 6.41 -16.60 27.78
C LYS A 409 6.64 -15.18 27.26
N GLN A 410 5.56 -14.49 26.89
CA GLN A 410 5.60 -13.11 26.39
C GLN A 410 5.68 -12.10 27.54
N TYR A 411 6.45 -11.04 27.33
CA TYR A 411 6.63 -9.90 28.21
C TYR A 411 6.60 -8.61 27.43
N GLU A 412 5.81 -7.66 27.92
CA GLU A 412 5.78 -6.31 27.38
C GLU A 412 7.02 -5.52 27.82
N PRO A 413 7.64 -4.74 26.94
CA PRO A 413 8.71 -3.81 27.32
C PRO A 413 8.25 -2.78 28.34
N THR A 414 9.08 -2.50 29.36
CA THR A 414 8.87 -1.34 30.26
C THR A 414 9.25 -0.03 29.55
N SER A 415 10.27 -0.11 28.68
CA SER A 415 10.64 0.96 27.76
C SER A 415 11.36 0.38 26.56
N GLN A 416 11.26 1.07 25.42
CA GLN A 416 11.90 0.64 24.19
C GLN A 416 12.34 1.83 23.31
N HIS A 417 13.41 1.60 22.57
CA HIS A 417 13.97 2.44 21.52
C HIS A 417 14.41 1.52 20.39
N GLN A 418 14.69 2.04 19.19
CA GLN A 418 15.06 1.25 18.02
C GLN A 418 16.20 0.24 18.23
N ASN A 419 17.08 0.46 19.21
CA ASN A 419 18.25 -0.39 19.50
C ASN A 419 18.30 -0.97 20.91
N LEU A 420 17.28 -0.71 21.74
CA LEU A 420 17.27 -1.12 23.14
C LEU A 420 15.84 -1.37 23.62
N ILE A 421 15.59 -2.56 24.15
CA ILE A 421 14.41 -2.88 24.95
C ILE A 421 14.82 -3.07 26.40
N LYS A 422 14.01 -2.59 27.34
CA LYS A 422 14.17 -2.77 28.78
C LYS A 422 12.91 -3.39 29.37
N ILE A 423 13.10 -4.39 30.25
CA ILE A 423 12.02 -4.97 31.07
C ILE A 423 12.47 -4.96 32.53
N GLU A 424 11.63 -4.45 33.41
CA GLU A 424 11.89 -4.33 34.85
C GLU A 424 11.03 -5.33 35.64
N ASP A 425 11.32 -5.43 36.94
CA ASP A 425 10.60 -6.24 37.93
C ASP A 425 10.52 -7.75 37.60
N LEU A 426 11.49 -8.26 36.83
CA LEU A 426 11.58 -9.67 36.51
C LEU A 426 12.16 -10.48 37.67
N LYS A 427 11.51 -11.61 37.95
CA LYS A 427 12.00 -12.60 38.92
C LYS A 427 12.33 -13.90 38.20
N LEU A 428 13.48 -13.91 37.54
CA LEU A 428 13.96 -14.99 36.71
C LEU A 428 15.26 -15.59 37.27
N GLY A 429 15.50 -16.87 37.00
CA GLY A 429 16.71 -17.57 37.39
C GLY A 429 16.98 -18.78 36.50
N GLY A 430 18.21 -19.28 36.53
CA GLY A 430 18.67 -20.39 35.71
C GLY A 430 18.97 -19.97 34.27
N SER A 431 18.88 -20.91 33.36
CA SER A 431 19.12 -20.68 31.93
C SER A 431 17.87 -20.09 31.26
N LEU A 432 18.00 -18.93 30.66
CA LEU A 432 16.94 -18.23 29.96
C LEU A 432 17.20 -18.26 28.45
N GLU A 433 16.19 -18.64 27.69
CA GLU A 433 16.15 -18.47 26.24
C GLU A 433 15.31 -17.26 25.92
N VAL A 434 15.91 -16.25 25.27
CA VAL A 434 15.32 -14.91 25.06
C VAL A 434 15.33 -14.57 23.57
N CYS A 435 14.19 -14.18 23.02
CA CYS A 435 14.09 -13.57 21.68
C CYS A 435 13.16 -12.35 21.74
N VAL A 436 13.25 -11.52 20.72
CA VAL A 436 12.30 -10.43 20.44
C VAL A 436 11.39 -10.91 19.32
N ALA A 437 10.11 -10.63 19.46
CA ALA A 437 9.10 -10.91 18.45
C ALA A 437 8.43 -9.59 18.04
N GLN A 438 8.05 -9.51 16.78
CA GLN A 438 7.15 -8.47 16.26
C GLN A 438 5.76 -9.04 16.20
N GLN A 439 4.80 -8.41 16.85
CA GLN A 439 3.40 -8.84 16.82
C GLN A 439 2.54 -7.87 16.04
N ASP A 440 1.37 -8.36 15.58
CA ASP A 440 0.39 -7.51 14.91
C ASP A 440 -0.19 -6.46 15.85
N ASP A 441 -0.77 -5.41 15.28
CA ASP A 441 -1.41 -4.31 16.01
C ASP A 441 -2.48 -4.78 17.02
N TYR A 442 -3.11 -5.93 16.74
CA TYR A 442 -4.11 -6.52 17.64
C TYR A 442 -3.49 -7.31 18.81
N GLY A 443 -2.16 -7.48 18.83
CA GLY A 443 -1.47 -8.26 19.86
C GLY A 443 -1.80 -9.77 19.85
N LYS A 444 -2.19 -10.31 18.70
CA LYS A 444 -2.69 -11.70 18.56
C LYS A 444 -1.77 -12.61 17.77
N THR A 445 -1.06 -12.05 16.78
CA THR A 445 -0.27 -12.81 15.83
C THR A 445 1.19 -12.41 15.91
N ILE A 446 2.09 -13.38 16.08
CA ILE A 446 3.52 -13.14 15.91
C ILE A 446 3.86 -13.15 14.43
N LEU A 447 4.32 -12.00 13.92
CA LEU A 447 4.68 -11.78 12.52
C LEU A 447 6.10 -12.26 12.22
N SER A 448 7.04 -12.01 13.13
CA SER A 448 8.43 -12.48 13.03
C SER A 448 9.07 -12.59 14.40
N THR A 449 10.19 -13.32 14.48
CA THR A 449 11.00 -13.45 15.68
C THR A 449 12.50 -13.34 15.35
N THR A 450 13.28 -12.76 16.27
CA THR A 450 14.72 -12.83 16.19
C THR A 450 15.24 -14.22 16.51
N ARG A 451 16.52 -14.48 16.24
CA ARG A 451 17.21 -15.63 16.83
C ARG A 451 17.21 -15.50 18.35
N SER A 452 17.11 -16.64 19.06
CA SER A 452 17.18 -16.66 20.53
C SER A 452 18.62 -16.45 21.03
N CYS A 453 18.73 -15.67 22.10
CA CYS A 453 19.94 -15.54 22.92
C CYS A 453 19.76 -16.35 24.21
N ARG A 454 20.84 -17.02 24.67
CA ARG A 454 20.86 -17.69 25.99
C ARG A 454 21.56 -16.83 27.02
N VAL A 455 20.94 -16.73 28.20
CA VAL A 455 21.45 -15.96 29.33
C VAL A 455 21.40 -16.83 30.57
N GLU A 456 22.54 -16.99 31.27
CA GLU A 456 22.62 -17.69 32.56
C GLU A 456 22.45 -16.66 33.69
N VAL A 457 21.44 -16.87 34.50
CA VAL A 457 21.15 -16.04 35.67
C VAL A 457 21.59 -16.81 36.93
N ASN A 458 22.73 -16.40 37.46
CA ASN A 458 23.23 -16.91 38.75
C ASN A 458 22.45 -16.24 39.90
N HIS A 459 22.01 -17.02 40.86
CA HIS A 459 21.33 -16.55 42.06
C HIS A 459 22.25 -15.80 42.99
#